data_5d3fb47a0b52458f014269337d948ece
#
_entry.id   5d3fb47a0b52458f014269337d948ece
#
_cell.length_a   1.000
_cell.length_b   1.000
_cell.length_c   1.000
_cell.angle_alpha   90.00
_cell.angle_beta   90.00
_cell.angle_gamma   90.00
#
_symmetry.space_group_name_H-M   'P 1'
#
loop_
_entity.id
_entity.type
_entity.pdbx_description
1 polymer ?
#
loop_
_entity_poly.entity_id
_entity_poly.type
_entity_poly.pdbx_seq_one_letter_code
_entity_poly.pdbx_strand_id
1 'polypeptide(L)'
;MSTVNFDQVLSATRATLERIATDFAPAVFASSLAAEDMVLTDLILKAKLPIKIFTLETGRLHAETLGVLDAIRSNYGTDLALYKPEPTAIATYVRENGLNAFYDSVEMRKECCRIRKVEPLNRALAGNKAWITGQRRAQSSTRSELAVQEDDAAHAMQKFNPLTDWTEEHVWHYIRSNEVPYNPLHDKGYPSIGCEPCTRAIQPGEDIRAGRWWWESPDTKECGLHVVDGKLIRIKPATNETTTP
;
A
#
# COMPACT_ATOMS: atom_id res chain seq x y z
N MET A 1 -6.94 15.57 22.09
CA MET A 1 -7.35 14.75 20.92
C MET A 1 -7.88 13.45 21.49
N SER A 2 -9.13 13.07 21.20
CA SER A 2 -9.72 11.82 21.70
C SER A 2 -8.96 10.65 21.07
N THR A 3 -8.29 9.85 21.90
CA THR A 3 -7.68 8.58 21.48
C THR A 3 -8.82 7.66 21.11
N VAL A 4 -9.03 7.46 19.82
CA VAL A 4 -10.02 6.48 19.33
C VAL A 4 -9.62 5.13 19.93
N ASN A 5 -10.55 4.48 20.63
CA ASN A 5 -10.29 3.22 21.30
C ASN A 5 -10.01 2.13 20.26
N PHE A 6 -8.99 1.30 20.49
CA PHE A 6 -8.60 0.20 19.61
C PHE A 6 -9.79 -0.73 19.26
N ASP A 7 -10.63 -1.09 20.23
CA ASP A 7 -11.78 -1.96 19.98
C ASP A 7 -12.81 -1.33 19.05
N GLN A 8 -12.96 -0.01 19.09
CA GLN A 8 -13.86 0.72 18.20
C GLN A 8 -13.36 0.71 16.75
N VAL A 9 -12.06 1.00 16.51
CA VAL A 9 -11.50 0.98 15.16
C VAL A 9 -11.45 -0.44 14.60
N LEU A 10 -11.17 -1.44 15.42
CA LEU A 10 -11.20 -2.85 15.02
C LEU A 10 -12.62 -3.30 14.63
N SER A 11 -13.63 -2.94 15.44
CA SER A 11 -15.03 -3.24 15.15
C SER A 11 -15.49 -2.57 13.84
N ALA A 12 -15.15 -1.29 13.65
CA ALA A 12 -15.47 -0.55 12.43
C ALA A 12 -14.80 -1.16 11.20
N THR A 13 -13.55 -1.60 11.33
CA THR A 13 -12.80 -2.27 10.25
C THR A 13 -13.46 -3.59 9.85
N ARG A 14 -13.85 -4.42 10.82
CA ARG A 14 -14.57 -5.70 10.58
C ARG A 14 -15.90 -5.45 9.87
N ALA A 15 -16.70 -4.53 10.36
CA ALA A 15 -17.98 -4.17 9.74
C ALA A 15 -17.79 -3.65 8.30
N THR A 16 -16.73 -2.87 8.06
CA THR A 16 -16.40 -2.39 6.71
C THR A 16 -16.03 -3.54 5.78
N LEU A 17 -15.21 -4.49 6.22
CA LEU A 17 -14.82 -5.66 5.41
C LEU A 17 -16.02 -6.57 5.12
N GLU A 18 -16.90 -6.80 6.08
CA GLU A 18 -18.15 -7.55 5.89
C GLU A 18 -19.07 -6.87 4.87
N ARG A 19 -19.25 -5.55 4.99
CA ARG A 19 -20.02 -4.77 4.02
C ARG A 19 -19.44 -4.83 2.61
N ILE A 20 -18.11 -4.75 2.47
CA ILE A 20 -17.45 -4.90 1.16
C ILE A 20 -17.74 -6.28 0.58
N ALA A 21 -17.62 -7.32 1.38
CA ALA A 21 -17.83 -8.69 0.96
C ALA A 21 -19.27 -8.98 0.50
N THR A 22 -20.28 -8.29 1.08
CA THR A 22 -21.70 -8.47 0.76
C THR A 22 -22.16 -7.55 -0.37
N ASP A 23 -21.89 -6.24 -0.25
CA ASP A 23 -22.52 -5.21 -1.08
C ASP A 23 -21.70 -4.87 -2.33
N PHE A 24 -20.38 -5.11 -2.29
CA PHE A 24 -19.44 -4.72 -3.34
C PHE A 24 -18.73 -5.91 -3.99
N ALA A 25 -19.30 -7.10 -3.88
CA ALA A 25 -18.73 -8.29 -4.55
C ALA A 25 -18.89 -8.23 -6.08
N PRO A 26 -17.93 -8.70 -6.87
CA PRO A 26 -16.62 -9.21 -6.43
C PRO A 26 -15.68 -8.08 -5.99
N ALA A 27 -14.96 -8.30 -4.89
CA ALA A 27 -13.99 -7.37 -4.33
C ALA A 27 -12.61 -8.02 -4.19
N VAL A 28 -11.57 -7.18 -4.28
CA VAL A 28 -10.17 -7.62 -4.14
C VAL A 28 -9.41 -6.74 -3.15
N PHE A 29 -8.42 -7.33 -2.49
CA PHE A 29 -7.49 -6.61 -1.63
C PHE A 29 -6.08 -6.62 -2.24
N ALA A 30 -5.52 -5.43 -2.46
CA ALA A 30 -4.17 -5.22 -2.94
C ALA A 30 -3.18 -5.17 -1.76
N SER A 31 -2.58 -6.31 -1.41
CA SER A 31 -1.63 -6.40 -0.31
C SER A 31 -0.21 -6.09 -0.78
N SER A 32 0.45 -5.13 -0.13
CA SER A 32 1.89 -4.86 -0.28
C SER A 32 2.76 -5.76 0.62
N LEU A 33 2.14 -6.59 1.46
CA LEU A 33 2.78 -7.43 2.49
C LEU A 33 3.49 -6.61 3.60
N ALA A 34 3.18 -5.31 3.73
CA ALA A 34 3.59 -4.48 4.85
C ALA A 34 2.64 -4.68 6.05
N ALA A 35 3.00 -4.12 7.20
CA ALA A 35 2.31 -4.37 8.48
C ALA A 35 0.79 -4.15 8.42
N GLU A 36 0.34 -3.02 7.85
CA GLU A 36 -1.08 -2.70 7.70
C GLU A 36 -1.83 -3.74 6.85
N ASP A 37 -1.19 -4.13 5.75
CA ASP A 37 -1.81 -5.09 4.83
C ASP A 37 -1.86 -6.49 5.45
N MET A 38 -0.94 -6.82 6.35
CA MET A 38 -0.99 -8.08 7.10
C MET A 38 -2.12 -8.11 8.13
N VAL A 39 -2.47 -6.96 8.75
CA VAL A 39 -3.68 -6.84 9.58
C VAL A 39 -4.93 -7.15 8.76
N LEU A 40 -5.08 -6.56 7.58
CA LEU A 40 -6.22 -6.82 6.70
C LEU A 40 -6.23 -8.25 6.17
N THR A 41 -5.07 -8.80 5.82
CA THR A 41 -4.92 -10.19 5.40
C THR A 41 -5.44 -11.14 6.49
N ASP A 42 -5.03 -10.95 7.74
CA ASP A 42 -5.46 -11.75 8.88
C ASP A 42 -6.98 -11.66 9.11
N LEU A 43 -7.52 -10.43 9.12
CA LEU A 43 -8.96 -10.21 9.30
C LEU A 43 -9.79 -10.88 8.20
N ILE A 44 -9.39 -10.74 6.94
CA ILE A 44 -10.11 -11.32 5.79
C ILE A 44 -10.07 -12.86 5.85
N LEU A 45 -8.88 -13.43 6.08
CA LEU A 45 -8.69 -14.88 6.06
C LEU A 45 -9.32 -15.57 7.26
N LYS A 46 -9.18 -15.03 8.48
CA LYS A 46 -9.82 -15.60 9.69
C LYS A 46 -11.34 -15.53 9.63
N ALA A 47 -11.90 -14.45 9.09
CA ALA A 47 -13.34 -14.32 8.90
C ALA A 47 -13.87 -15.06 7.65
N LYS A 48 -12.97 -15.64 6.83
CA LYS A 48 -13.30 -16.35 5.58
C LYS A 48 -14.14 -15.50 4.62
N LEU A 49 -13.86 -14.20 4.56
CA LEU A 49 -14.60 -13.29 3.68
C LEU A 49 -14.29 -13.61 2.21
N PRO A 50 -15.29 -13.54 1.31
CA PRO A 50 -15.11 -13.81 -0.13
C PRO A 50 -14.41 -12.64 -0.84
N ILE A 51 -13.30 -12.17 -0.29
CA ILE A 51 -12.42 -11.11 -0.83
C ILE A 51 -11.13 -11.76 -1.28
N LYS A 52 -10.83 -11.69 -2.58
CA LYS A 52 -9.56 -12.19 -3.11
C LYS A 52 -8.42 -11.29 -2.71
N ILE A 53 -7.34 -11.87 -2.19
CA ILE A 53 -6.12 -11.13 -1.84
C ILE A 53 -5.08 -11.38 -2.93
N PHE A 54 -4.44 -10.30 -3.39
CA PHE A 54 -3.34 -10.38 -4.33
C PHE A 54 -2.18 -9.49 -3.91
N THR A 55 -1.00 -9.76 -4.45
CA THR A 55 0.17 -8.88 -4.34
C THR A 55 0.82 -8.67 -5.71
N LEU A 56 1.51 -7.54 -5.84
CA LEU A 56 2.28 -7.17 -7.02
C LEU A 56 3.73 -7.65 -6.86
N GLU A 57 4.08 -8.75 -7.52
CA GLU A 57 5.45 -9.23 -7.54
C GLU A 57 6.21 -8.52 -8.68
N THR A 58 6.95 -7.49 -8.33
CA THR A 58 7.57 -6.53 -9.25
C THR A 58 8.85 -7.03 -9.93
N GLY A 59 9.37 -8.19 -9.53
CA GLY A 59 10.69 -8.68 -9.88
C GLY A 59 11.84 -7.91 -9.20
N ARG A 60 11.53 -7.06 -8.21
CA ARG A 60 12.48 -6.23 -7.46
C ARG A 60 12.09 -6.09 -5.98
N LEU A 61 11.29 -7.01 -5.43
CA LEU A 61 10.97 -7.05 -4.01
C LEU A 61 12.15 -7.55 -3.19
N HIS A 62 12.22 -7.15 -1.91
CA HIS A 62 13.15 -7.75 -0.95
C HIS A 62 12.84 -9.24 -0.76
N ALA A 63 13.87 -10.03 -0.47
CA ALA A 63 13.70 -11.44 -0.14
C ALA A 63 12.81 -11.63 1.08
N GLU A 64 12.95 -10.76 2.09
CA GLU A 64 12.09 -10.74 3.28
C GLU A 64 10.62 -10.51 2.94
N THR A 65 10.34 -9.63 1.96
CA THR A 65 8.95 -9.39 1.50
C THR A 65 8.39 -10.65 0.82
N LEU A 66 9.18 -11.33 0.00
CA LEU A 66 8.76 -12.59 -0.61
C LEU A 66 8.56 -13.69 0.44
N GLY A 67 9.39 -13.73 1.49
CA GLY A 67 9.25 -14.67 2.61
C GLY A 67 7.94 -14.52 3.39
N VAL A 68 7.27 -13.34 3.36
CA VAL A 68 5.94 -13.17 3.96
C VAL A 68 4.89 -14.05 3.25
N LEU A 69 5.04 -14.32 1.96
CA LEU A 69 4.15 -15.23 1.23
C LEU A 69 4.20 -16.65 1.78
N ASP A 70 5.39 -17.14 2.12
CA ASP A 70 5.56 -18.45 2.74
C ASP A 70 4.98 -18.48 4.16
N ALA A 71 5.12 -17.38 4.91
CA ALA A 71 4.51 -17.23 6.22
C ALA A 71 2.97 -17.23 6.13
N ILE A 72 2.38 -16.58 5.13
CA ILE A 72 0.93 -16.61 4.87
C ILE A 72 0.47 -18.03 4.58
N ARG A 73 1.16 -18.74 3.68
CA ARG A 73 0.85 -20.14 3.37
C ARG A 73 0.90 -21.02 4.61
N SER A 74 1.93 -20.85 5.44
CA SER A 74 2.12 -21.66 6.66
C SER A 74 1.05 -21.40 7.71
N ASN A 75 0.65 -20.12 7.91
CA ASN A 75 -0.28 -19.74 8.97
C ASN A 75 -1.76 -19.88 8.58
N TYR A 76 -2.09 -19.66 7.32
CA TYR A 76 -3.48 -19.61 6.86
C TYR A 76 -3.85 -20.73 5.86
N GLY A 77 -2.88 -21.54 5.43
CA GLY A 77 -3.12 -22.63 4.48
C GLY A 77 -3.55 -22.17 3.09
N THR A 78 -3.20 -20.94 2.69
CA THR A 78 -3.61 -20.37 1.40
C THR A 78 -2.48 -19.63 0.73
N ASP A 79 -2.53 -19.57 -0.60
CA ASP A 79 -1.63 -18.76 -1.42
C ASP A 79 -2.33 -17.49 -1.88
N LEU A 80 -1.57 -16.37 -1.92
CA LEU A 80 -2.05 -15.15 -2.54
C LEU A 80 -1.85 -15.18 -4.05
N ALA A 81 -2.75 -14.53 -4.79
CA ALA A 81 -2.56 -14.33 -6.22
C ALA A 81 -1.38 -13.36 -6.48
N LEU A 82 -0.46 -13.75 -7.36
CA LEU A 82 0.69 -12.94 -7.73
C LEU A 82 0.48 -12.31 -9.11
N TYR A 83 0.48 -10.98 -9.16
CA TYR A 83 0.47 -10.25 -10.42
C TYR A 83 1.86 -9.72 -10.72
N LYS A 84 2.42 -10.22 -11.84
CA LYS A 84 3.76 -9.89 -12.31
C LYS A 84 3.68 -8.98 -13.54
N PRO A 85 4.68 -8.11 -13.73
CA PRO A 85 4.79 -7.32 -14.96
C PRO A 85 5.06 -8.23 -16.17
N GLU A 86 4.65 -7.78 -17.35
CA GLU A 86 4.91 -8.48 -18.60
C GLU A 86 6.42 -8.55 -18.88
N PRO A 87 6.99 -9.76 -19.09
CA PRO A 87 8.43 -9.94 -19.29
C PRO A 87 8.99 -9.12 -20.45
N THR A 88 8.25 -9.01 -21.56
CA THR A 88 8.65 -8.24 -22.74
C THR A 88 8.74 -6.74 -22.45
N ALA A 89 7.81 -6.19 -21.67
CA ALA A 89 7.85 -4.78 -21.26
C ALA A 89 9.06 -4.47 -20.39
N ILE A 90 9.39 -5.37 -19.44
CA ILE A 90 10.61 -5.24 -18.63
C ILE A 90 11.86 -5.31 -19.52
N ALA A 91 11.95 -6.30 -20.41
CA ALA A 91 13.12 -6.48 -21.27
C ALA A 91 13.36 -5.26 -22.16
N THR A 92 12.28 -4.69 -22.71
CA THR A 92 12.35 -3.46 -23.50
C THR A 92 12.84 -2.28 -22.67
N TYR A 93 12.24 -2.03 -21.50
CA TYR A 93 12.66 -0.95 -20.61
C TYR A 93 14.15 -1.06 -20.23
N VAL A 94 14.58 -2.25 -19.85
CA VAL A 94 15.99 -2.49 -19.43
C VAL A 94 16.96 -2.33 -20.59
N ARG A 95 16.61 -2.80 -21.79
CA ARG A 95 17.44 -2.67 -23.00
C ARG A 95 17.61 -1.21 -23.40
N GLU A 96 16.56 -0.42 -23.33
CA GLU A 96 16.55 0.97 -23.80
C GLU A 96 17.11 1.96 -22.78
N ASN A 97 16.90 1.72 -21.49
CA ASN A 97 17.20 2.68 -20.45
C ASN A 97 18.22 2.16 -19.42
N GLY A 98 18.44 0.86 -19.34
CA GLY A 98 19.26 0.23 -18.31
C GLY A 98 18.45 -0.33 -17.13
N LEU A 99 19.05 -1.27 -16.40
CA LEU A 99 18.40 -1.97 -15.29
C LEU A 99 17.98 -1.05 -14.14
N ASN A 100 18.74 0.01 -13.90
CA ASN A 100 18.59 0.93 -12.77
C ASN A 100 18.26 2.37 -13.18
N ALA A 101 17.76 2.58 -14.39
CA ALA A 101 17.40 3.90 -14.91
C ALA A 101 16.39 4.68 -14.05
N PHE A 102 15.68 4.01 -13.14
CA PHE A 102 14.81 4.68 -12.15
C PHE A 102 15.57 5.59 -11.17
N TYR A 103 16.90 5.55 -11.12
CA TYR A 103 17.73 6.52 -10.39
C TYR A 103 18.00 7.78 -11.19
N ASP A 104 17.92 7.73 -12.53
CA ASP A 104 18.38 8.79 -13.41
C ASP A 104 17.41 9.98 -13.43
N SER A 105 16.10 9.70 -13.33
CA SER A 105 15.07 10.74 -13.24
C SER A 105 13.77 10.24 -12.64
N VAL A 106 12.93 11.19 -12.22
CA VAL A 106 11.57 10.92 -11.73
C VAL A 106 10.72 10.25 -12.81
N GLU A 107 10.89 10.65 -14.08
CA GLU A 107 10.19 10.09 -15.24
C GLU A 107 10.56 8.63 -15.45
N MET A 108 11.85 8.29 -15.41
CA MET A 108 12.32 6.91 -15.51
C MET A 108 11.81 6.05 -14.35
N ARG A 109 11.79 6.60 -13.14
CA ARG A 109 11.23 5.91 -11.96
C ARG A 109 9.73 5.68 -12.13
N LYS A 110 8.97 6.68 -12.59
CA LYS A 110 7.53 6.55 -12.86
C LYS A 110 7.26 5.51 -13.93
N GLU A 111 8.04 5.48 -15.00
CA GLU A 111 7.89 4.46 -16.06
C GLU A 111 8.22 3.05 -15.55
N CYS A 112 9.27 2.88 -14.74
CA CYS A 112 9.55 1.62 -14.06
C CYS A 112 8.36 1.18 -13.18
N CYS A 113 7.78 2.11 -12.40
CA CYS A 113 6.60 1.82 -11.58
C CYS A 113 5.36 1.51 -12.44
N ARG A 114 5.17 2.20 -13.56
CA ARG A 114 4.06 1.92 -14.49
C ARG A 114 4.11 0.49 -15.00
N ILE A 115 5.28 0.05 -15.47
CA ILE A 115 5.46 -1.30 -16.00
C ILE A 115 5.33 -2.36 -14.89
N ARG A 116 5.96 -2.12 -13.72
CA ARG A 116 6.10 -3.15 -12.69
C ARG A 116 4.94 -3.18 -11.68
N LYS A 117 4.12 -2.13 -11.63
CA LYS A 117 3.05 -2.01 -10.63
C LYS A 117 1.71 -1.59 -11.22
N VAL A 118 1.65 -0.49 -11.98
CA VAL A 118 0.37 0.08 -12.43
C VAL A 118 -0.31 -0.87 -13.42
N GLU A 119 0.42 -1.36 -14.41
CA GLU A 119 -0.11 -2.30 -15.39
C GLU A 119 -0.58 -3.62 -14.71
N PRO A 120 0.22 -4.30 -13.86
CA PRO A 120 -0.25 -5.48 -13.14
C PRO A 120 -1.43 -5.20 -12.19
N LEU A 121 -1.48 -4.02 -11.56
CA LEU A 121 -2.61 -3.60 -10.75
C LEU A 121 -3.89 -3.53 -11.58
N ASN A 122 -3.84 -2.88 -12.75
CA ASN A 122 -4.99 -2.76 -13.65
C ASN A 122 -5.54 -4.13 -14.05
N ARG A 123 -4.66 -5.12 -14.31
CA ARG A 123 -5.08 -6.50 -14.57
C ARG A 123 -5.73 -7.16 -13.34
N ALA A 124 -5.19 -6.92 -12.16
CA ALA A 124 -5.73 -7.48 -10.92
C ALA A 124 -7.10 -6.89 -10.57
N LEU A 125 -7.33 -5.60 -10.85
CA LEU A 125 -8.57 -4.91 -10.56
C LEU A 125 -9.68 -5.21 -11.58
N ALA A 126 -9.34 -5.65 -12.79
CA ALA A 126 -10.31 -5.87 -13.85
C ALA A 126 -11.43 -6.84 -13.43
N GLY A 127 -12.69 -6.45 -13.70
CA GLY A 127 -13.88 -7.26 -13.41
C GLY A 127 -14.34 -7.24 -11.96
N ASN A 128 -13.70 -6.45 -11.08
CA ASN A 128 -14.14 -6.27 -9.69
C ASN A 128 -14.99 -5.00 -9.55
N LYS A 129 -15.82 -4.93 -8.50
CA LYS A 129 -16.63 -3.76 -8.15
C LYS A 129 -15.96 -2.88 -7.10
N ALA A 130 -15.05 -3.47 -6.31
CA ALA A 130 -14.32 -2.75 -5.28
C ALA A 130 -12.91 -3.31 -5.09
N TRP A 131 -12.03 -2.46 -4.59
CA TRP A 131 -10.72 -2.86 -4.11
C TRP A 131 -10.38 -2.22 -2.77
N ILE A 132 -9.51 -2.87 -2.03
CA ILE A 132 -9.15 -2.52 -0.66
C ILE A 132 -7.66 -2.19 -0.62
N THR A 133 -7.29 -1.22 0.21
CA THR A 133 -5.90 -0.87 0.54
C THR A 133 -5.72 -0.76 2.05
N GLY A 134 -4.48 -0.95 2.53
CA GLY A 134 -4.09 -0.74 3.93
C GLY A 134 -3.66 0.70 4.24
N GLN A 135 -4.15 1.69 3.51
CA GLN A 135 -3.77 3.08 3.73
C GLN A 135 -4.35 3.63 5.04
N ARG A 136 -3.55 4.46 5.74
CA ARG A 136 -3.94 5.18 6.97
C ARG A 136 -3.68 6.69 6.80
N ARG A 137 -4.50 7.54 7.40
CA ARG A 137 -4.25 9.00 7.43
C ARG A 137 -2.90 9.33 8.06
N ALA A 138 -2.56 8.65 9.14
CA ALA A 138 -1.32 8.89 9.90
C ALA A 138 -0.02 8.53 9.14
N GLN A 139 -0.10 7.89 7.96
CA GLN A 139 1.10 7.50 7.20
C GLN A 139 1.76 8.64 6.42
N SER A 140 1.04 9.71 6.12
CA SER A 140 1.56 10.85 5.35
C SER A 140 0.64 12.04 5.49
N SER A 141 1.22 13.24 5.51
CA SER A 141 0.45 14.50 5.45
C SER A 141 -0.40 14.63 4.17
N THR A 142 0.00 13.96 3.09
CA THR A 142 -0.78 13.91 1.84
C THR A 142 -2.04 13.05 1.94
N ARG A 143 -2.26 12.35 3.06
CA ARG A 143 -3.40 11.46 3.30
C ARG A 143 -4.36 11.96 4.39
N SER A 144 -4.24 13.22 4.82
CA SER A 144 -5.11 13.80 5.86
C SER A 144 -6.60 13.68 5.54
N GLU A 145 -6.97 13.79 4.26
CA GLU A 145 -8.35 13.71 3.76
C GLU A 145 -8.76 12.30 3.30
N LEU A 146 -7.94 11.27 3.59
CA LEU A 146 -8.24 9.90 3.19
C LEU A 146 -9.57 9.44 3.79
N ALA A 147 -10.52 9.07 2.92
CA ALA A 147 -11.81 8.53 3.33
C ALA A 147 -11.76 7.00 3.46
N VAL A 148 -12.67 6.42 4.27
CA VAL A 148 -12.83 4.96 4.36
C VAL A 148 -13.32 4.37 3.05
N GLN A 149 -14.14 5.13 2.28
CA GLN A 149 -14.64 4.75 0.97
C GLN A 149 -14.49 5.93 0.02
N GLU A 150 -14.00 5.66 -1.18
CA GLU A 150 -13.74 6.63 -2.24
C GLU A 150 -14.21 6.07 -3.58
N ASP A 151 -14.67 6.96 -4.48
CA ASP A 151 -14.88 6.59 -5.88
C ASP A 151 -13.52 6.54 -6.59
N ASP A 152 -13.18 5.40 -7.15
CA ASP A 152 -12.02 5.25 -8.04
C ASP A 152 -12.46 5.40 -9.50
N ALA A 153 -12.51 6.64 -9.96
CA ALA A 153 -12.92 6.96 -11.31
C ALA A 153 -12.01 6.35 -12.38
N ALA A 154 -10.72 6.16 -12.07
CA ALA A 154 -9.74 5.58 -13.01
C ALA A 154 -10.07 4.12 -13.33
N HIS A 155 -10.66 3.39 -12.39
CA HIS A 155 -11.02 1.97 -12.55
C HIS A 155 -12.54 1.74 -12.57
N ALA A 156 -13.34 2.81 -12.49
CA ALA A 156 -14.82 2.77 -12.44
C ALA A 156 -15.35 1.83 -11.33
N MET A 157 -14.75 1.90 -10.13
CA MET A 157 -15.08 1.06 -8.98
C MET A 157 -14.98 1.82 -7.65
N GLN A 158 -15.39 1.17 -6.57
CA GLN A 158 -15.19 1.70 -5.21
C GLN A 158 -13.81 1.30 -4.66
N LYS A 159 -13.14 2.23 -4.03
CA LYS A 159 -11.92 1.98 -3.26
C LYS A 159 -12.20 2.11 -1.77
N PHE A 160 -11.72 1.16 -0.99
CA PHE A 160 -11.89 1.14 0.46
C PHE A 160 -10.54 1.17 1.18
N ASN A 161 -10.49 1.96 2.25
CA ASN A 161 -9.34 2.09 3.14
C ASN A 161 -9.78 1.77 4.59
N PRO A 162 -9.99 0.50 4.95
CA PRO A 162 -10.60 0.15 6.24
C PRO A 162 -9.76 0.55 7.47
N LEU A 163 -8.46 0.77 7.29
CA LEU A 163 -7.54 1.17 8.36
C LEU A 163 -7.33 2.69 8.47
N THR A 164 -8.14 3.50 7.80
CA THR A 164 -7.99 4.96 7.72
C THR A 164 -7.70 5.63 9.06
N ASP A 165 -8.41 5.24 10.12
CA ASP A 165 -8.34 5.84 11.46
C ASP A 165 -7.40 5.09 12.43
N TRP A 166 -6.69 4.07 11.95
CA TRP A 166 -5.74 3.34 12.78
C TRP A 166 -4.45 4.14 13.00
N THR A 167 -3.96 4.13 14.24
CA THR A 167 -2.61 4.58 14.56
C THR A 167 -1.59 3.47 14.27
N GLU A 168 -0.31 3.81 14.25
CA GLU A 168 0.75 2.80 14.17
C GLU A 168 0.72 1.85 15.37
N GLU A 169 0.43 2.38 16.58
CA GLU A 169 0.26 1.58 17.78
C GLU A 169 -0.86 0.55 17.65
N HIS A 170 -2.00 0.91 17.03
CA HIS A 170 -3.10 -0.01 16.77
C HIS A 170 -2.66 -1.16 15.86
N VAL A 171 -1.89 -0.87 14.80
CA VAL A 171 -1.38 -1.88 13.87
C VAL A 171 -0.49 -2.88 14.60
N TRP A 172 0.50 -2.38 15.35
CA TRP A 172 1.44 -3.25 16.06
C TRP A 172 0.79 -3.96 17.25
N HIS A 173 -0.17 -3.33 17.93
CA HIS A 173 -0.95 -4.01 18.96
C HIS A 173 -1.71 -5.20 18.38
N TYR A 174 -2.41 -5.02 17.25
CA TYR A 174 -3.12 -6.11 16.58
C TYR A 174 -2.17 -7.24 16.16
N ILE A 175 -1.09 -6.90 15.48
CA ILE A 175 -0.11 -7.88 14.98
C ILE A 175 0.43 -8.74 16.13
N ARG A 176 0.85 -8.13 17.22
CA ARG A 176 1.45 -8.84 18.36
C ARG A 176 0.41 -9.67 19.13
N SER A 177 -0.78 -9.12 19.37
CA SER A 177 -1.84 -9.81 20.13
C SER A 177 -2.47 -10.98 19.38
N ASN A 178 -2.38 -10.99 18.04
CA ASN A 178 -2.96 -12.03 17.20
C ASN A 178 -1.90 -12.92 16.51
N GLU A 179 -0.62 -12.73 16.84
CA GLU A 179 0.53 -13.48 16.27
C GLU A 179 0.53 -13.44 14.73
N VAL A 180 0.15 -12.28 14.16
CA VAL A 180 0.08 -12.11 12.71
C VAL A 180 1.49 -12.10 12.15
N PRO A 181 1.81 -12.89 11.11
CA PRO A 181 3.10 -12.83 10.45
C PRO A 181 3.28 -11.46 9.77
N TYR A 182 4.47 -10.89 9.88
CA TYR A 182 4.79 -9.59 9.27
C TYR A 182 6.20 -9.60 8.67
N ASN A 183 6.48 -8.60 7.85
CA ASN A 183 7.76 -8.46 7.18
C ASN A 183 8.87 -8.10 8.18
N PRO A 184 9.93 -8.93 8.33
CA PRO A 184 10.98 -8.68 9.32
C PRO A 184 11.85 -7.44 9.02
N LEU A 185 11.70 -6.82 7.86
CA LEU A 185 12.32 -5.53 7.58
C LEU A 185 11.81 -4.41 8.51
N HIS A 186 10.60 -4.52 9.02
CA HIS A 186 10.09 -3.56 10.01
C HIS A 186 10.99 -3.49 11.25
N ASP A 187 11.50 -4.63 11.72
CA ASP A 187 12.43 -4.70 12.87
C ASP A 187 13.83 -4.16 12.53
N LYS A 188 14.13 -4.00 11.24
CA LYS A 188 15.40 -3.46 10.73
C LYS A 188 15.35 -1.98 10.36
N GLY A 189 14.31 -1.25 10.80
CA GLY A 189 14.16 0.18 10.56
C GLY A 189 13.55 0.54 9.20
N TYR A 190 12.73 -0.34 8.62
CA TYR A 190 11.96 -0.08 7.40
C TYR A 190 10.48 0.13 7.72
N PRO A 191 10.02 1.31 8.13
CA PRO A 191 8.61 1.55 8.42
C PRO A 191 7.73 1.59 7.16
N SER A 192 8.33 1.87 6.00
CA SER A 192 7.65 1.87 4.70
C SER A 192 8.46 1.05 3.70
N ILE A 193 7.88 -0.05 3.20
CA ILE A 193 8.57 -1.02 2.36
C ILE A 193 8.03 -0.95 0.92
N GLY A 194 8.94 -1.02 -0.05
CA GLY A 194 8.61 -1.12 -1.47
C GLY A 194 9.60 -2.05 -2.19
N CYS A 195 9.90 -1.76 -3.46
CA CYS A 195 10.97 -2.47 -4.16
C CYS A 195 12.31 -2.25 -3.45
N GLU A 196 13.16 -3.28 -3.40
CA GLU A 196 14.46 -3.26 -2.73
C GLU A 196 15.32 -2.06 -3.15
N PRO A 197 15.58 -1.79 -4.44
CA PRO A 197 16.41 -0.66 -4.84
C PRO A 197 15.76 0.71 -4.59
N CYS A 198 14.48 0.75 -4.23
CA CYS A 198 13.73 1.98 -3.98
C CYS A 198 13.43 2.21 -2.50
N THR A 199 14.03 1.41 -1.60
CA THR A 199 13.72 1.46 -0.17
C THR A 199 14.99 1.24 0.64
N ARG A 200 15.24 2.12 1.61
CA ARG A 200 16.28 1.95 2.64
C ARG A 200 15.68 1.99 4.03
N ALA A 201 16.41 1.52 5.00
CA ALA A 201 16.10 1.79 6.40
C ALA A 201 16.20 3.29 6.68
N ILE A 202 15.40 3.78 7.63
CA ILE A 202 15.49 5.16 8.12
C ILE A 202 16.31 5.23 9.40
N GLN A 203 16.83 6.43 9.69
CA GLN A 203 17.48 6.73 10.95
C GLN A 203 16.44 7.22 11.98
N PRO A 204 16.70 7.08 13.28
CA PRO A 204 15.85 7.65 14.31
C PRO A 204 15.59 9.14 14.08
N GLY A 205 14.31 9.54 14.06
CA GLY A 205 13.90 10.92 13.81
C GLY A 205 13.68 11.31 12.35
N GLU A 206 14.00 10.45 11.39
CA GLU A 206 13.61 10.67 10.01
C GLU A 206 12.08 10.45 9.81
N ASP A 207 11.52 11.12 8.81
CA ASP A 207 10.14 10.86 8.37
C ASP A 207 9.94 9.38 8.01
N ILE A 208 8.78 8.83 8.34
CA ILE A 208 8.40 7.42 8.09
C ILE A 208 8.58 6.99 6.63
N ARG A 209 8.49 7.93 5.68
CA ARG A 209 8.69 7.69 4.24
C ARG A 209 10.06 8.16 3.72
N ALA A 210 10.95 8.68 4.57
CA ALA A 210 12.29 9.15 4.17
C ALA A 210 13.09 8.07 3.43
N GLY A 211 12.91 6.80 3.80
CA GLY A 211 13.54 5.66 3.14
C GLY A 211 13.04 5.35 1.72
N ARG A 212 11.89 5.92 1.28
CA ARG A 212 11.32 5.69 -0.05
C ARG A 212 11.89 6.69 -1.04
N TRP A 213 12.42 6.20 -2.18
CA TRP A 213 13.03 7.04 -3.21
C TRP A 213 13.90 8.15 -2.57
N TRP A 214 14.82 7.76 -1.67
CA TRP A 214 15.61 8.67 -0.82
C TRP A 214 16.47 9.68 -1.60
N TRP A 215 16.67 9.42 -2.89
CA TRP A 215 17.39 10.30 -3.82
C TRP A 215 16.52 11.38 -4.47
N GLU A 216 15.21 11.33 -4.29
CA GLU A 216 14.27 12.32 -4.82
C GLU A 216 13.89 13.36 -3.75
N SER A 217 13.46 14.55 -4.23
CA SER A 217 12.88 15.54 -3.34
C SER A 217 11.54 15.05 -2.74
N PRO A 218 11.15 15.50 -1.53
CA PRO A 218 9.91 15.07 -0.88
C PRO A 218 8.66 15.22 -1.76
N ASP A 219 8.59 16.28 -2.58
CA ASP A 219 7.43 16.62 -3.42
C ASP A 219 7.17 15.61 -4.55
N THR A 220 8.15 14.77 -4.90
CA THR A 220 8.04 13.80 -5.98
C THR A 220 7.82 12.36 -5.51
N LYS A 221 7.87 12.12 -4.19
CA LYS A 221 7.87 10.79 -3.56
C LYS A 221 6.50 10.13 -3.49
N GLU A 222 5.73 10.11 -4.59
CA GLU A 222 4.48 9.35 -4.67
C GLU A 222 4.55 8.28 -5.76
N CYS A 223 3.97 7.13 -5.44
CA CYS A 223 3.77 6.06 -6.41
C CYS A 223 2.48 6.36 -7.20
N GLY A 224 2.51 6.26 -8.52
CA GLY A 224 1.34 6.49 -9.39
C GLY A 224 0.16 5.50 -9.21
N LEU A 225 0.16 4.68 -8.14
CA LEU A 225 -0.92 3.74 -7.84
C LEU A 225 -2.19 4.43 -7.27
N HIS A 226 -2.08 5.68 -6.82
CA HIS A 226 -3.16 6.42 -6.16
C HIS A 226 -3.35 7.76 -6.87
N VAL A 227 -3.87 7.73 -8.09
CA VAL A 227 -4.19 8.92 -8.88
C VAL A 227 -5.68 9.15 -8.78
N VAL A 228 -6.11 10.34 -8.37
CA VAL A 228 -7.51 10.79 -8.48
C VAL A 228 -7.61 11.71 -9.69
N ASP A 229 -8.59 11.46 -10.57
CA ASP A 229 -8.90 12.23 -11.79
C ASP A 229 -7.75 12.38 -12.80
N GLY A 230 -6.91 11.35 -12.94
CA GLY A 230 -5.79 11.42 -13.89
C GLY A 230 -4.72 12.45 -13.54
N LYS A 231 -4.84 13.11 -12.38
CA LYS A 231 -3.86 14.06 -11.84
C LYS A 231 -3.37 13.59 -10.48
N LEU A 232 -2.05 13.60 -10.30
CA LEU A 232 -1.45 13.54 -8.96
C LEU A 232 -1.99 14.76 -8.19
N ILE A 233 -2.78 14.52 -7.14
CA ILE A 233 -3.28 15.61 -6.30
C ILE A 233 -2.09 16.20 -5.57
N ARG A 234 -1.64 17.38 -5.99
CA ARG A 234 -0.78 18.25 -5.19
C ARG A 234 -1.68 19.00 -4.21
N ILE A 235 -1.78 18.52 -2.99
CA ILE A 235 -2.28 19.36 -1.91
C ILE A 235 -1.14 20.34 -1.58
N LYS A 236 -1.31 21.62 -1.96
CA LYS A 236 -0.41 22.69 -1.51
C LYS A 236 -0.49 22.74 0.01
N PRO A 237 0.66 22.83 0.72
CA PRO A 237 0.61 23.17 2.14
C PRO A 237 -0.06 24.53 2.30
N ALA A 238 -0.97 24.66 3.26
CA ALA A 238 -1.57 25.92 3.62
C ALA A 238 -0.44 26.90 4.02
N THR A 239 -0.21 27.91 3.21
CA THR A 239 0.65 29.05 3.58
C THR A 239 -0.09 29.81 4.67
N ASN A 240 0.40 29.74 5.90
CA ASN A 240 0.03 30.68 6.96
C ASN A 240 0.54 32.06 6.53
N GLU A 241 -0.29 32.84 5.85
CA GLU A 241 -0.11 34.28 5.78
C GLU A 241 -0.49 34.84 7.15
N THR A 242 0.51 35.05 8.00
CA THR A 242 0.42 35.95 9.14
C THR A 242 0.33 37.35 8.62
N THR A 243 -0.88 37.86 8.43
CA THR A 243 -1.13 39.30 8.40
C THR A 243 -0.92 39.84 9.81
N THR A 244 0.17 40.55 10.02
CA THR A 244 0.35 41.40 11.18
C THR A 244 -0.04 42.84 10.78
N PRO A 245 -0.73 43.56 11.70
CA PRO A 245 -1.34 44.87 11.43
C PRO A 245 -0.35 46.01 11.19
#